data_00f1279c646fcc395be402d37d0f5f95
#
_entry.id   00f1279c646fcc395be402d37d0f5f95
#
_cell.length_a   1.000
_cell.length_b   1.000
_cell.length_c   1.000
_cell.angle_alpha   90.00
_cell.angle_beta   90.00
_cell.angle_gamma   90.00
#
_symmetry.space_group_name_H-M   'P 1'
#
loop_
_entity.id
_entity.type
_entity.pdbx_description
1 polymer ?
#
loop_
_entity_poly.entity_id
_entity_poly.type
_entity_poly.pdbx_seq_one_letter_code
_entity_poly.pdbx_strand_id
1 'polypeptide(L)'
;EGEAGVQARAAALKPYFSTLGDADGKMGWNGKGTQRAENPTVMRVQVLDESTARVLVVVDVVRGETRTTTGLEMTVKVIDGAAAVVGTPGVVSVPTAPTIKATAASQVDSELTQATKPEAQSFFSIFATSDSLDSVAAPGAKIHGLAGAWGTAKVTTWAVNAGDDKARNATAEVTFEKDGVQLKQVFTLSLVKVSGPSADQWKISEIHGGS
;
A
#
# COMPACT_ATOMS: atom_id res chain seq x y z
N GLU A 1 -16.35 24.35 28.02
CA GLU A 1 -16.32 23.01 28.62
C GLU A 1 -15.48 23.07 29.89
N GLY A 2 -16.15 22.92 31.02
CA GLY A 2 -15.53 23.05 32.34
C GLY A 2 -14.83 21.76 32.77
N GLU A 3 -14.48 21.70 34.06
CA GLU A 3 -13.74 20.58 34.70
C GLU A 3 -14.34 19.18 34.42
N ALA A 4 -15.67 19.09 34.25
CA ALA A 4 -16.35 17.86 33.86
C ALA A 4 -15.95 17.36 32.48
N GLY A 5 -15.67 18.22 31.51
CA GLY A 5 -15.20 17.83 30.19
C GLY A 5 -13.75 17.30 30.22
N VAL A 6 -12.91 17.86 31.05
CA VAL A 6 -11.53 17.39 31.28
C VAL A 6 -11.55 16.01 31.91
N GLN A 7 -12.38 15.75 32.90
CA GLN A 7 -12.51 14.44 33.55
C GLN A 7 -13.06 13.37 32.59
N ALA A 8 -14.11 13.71 31.81
CA ALA A 8 -14.64 12.79 30.80
C ALA A 8 -13.60 12.39 29.74
N ARG A 9 -12.79 13.36 29.30
CA ARG A 9 -11.68 13.11 28.38
C ARG A 9 -10.60 12.23 29.00
N ALA A 10 -10.20 12.51 30.22
CA ALA A 10 -9.21 11.69 30.94
C ALA A 10 -9.68 10.24 31.08
N ALA A 11 -10.94 10.02 31.43
CA ALA A 11 -11.54 8.70 31.52
C ALA A 11 -11.54 7.96 30.16
N ALA A 12 -11.85 8.68 29.06
CA ALA A 12 -11.87 8.12 27.72
C ALA A 12 -10.46 7.74 27.21
N LEU A 13 -9.42 8.45 27.63
CA LEU A 13 -8.04 8.22 27.19
C LEU A 13 -7.31 7.16 28.03
N LYS A 14 -7.70 7.00 29.29
CA LYS A 14 -7.04 6.07 30.23
C LYS A 14 -6.82 4.64 29.70
N PRO A 15 -7.75 4.01 28.95
CA PRO A 15 -7.53 2.65 28.41
C PRO A 15 -6.40 2.57 27.39
N TYR A 16 -6.02 3.68 26.75
CA TYR A 16 -5.08 3.71 25.64
C TYR A 16 -3.68 4.19 26.03
N PHE A 17 -3.53 4.70 27.25
CA PHE A 17 -2.26 5.24 27.73
C PHE A 17 -1.68 4.32 28.81
N SER A 18 -0.37 4.05 28.72
CA SER A 18 0.34 3.35 29.79
C SER A 18 0.40 4.21 31.04
N THR A 19 0.76 3.62 32.16
CA THR A 19 1.00 4.35 33.43
C THR A 19 2.14 5.38 33.34
N LEU A 20 2.95 5.31 32.29
CA LEU A 20 4.01 6.29 31.97
C LEU A 20 3.52 7.42 31.07
N GLY A 21 2.27 7.34 30.58
CA GLY A 21 1.63 8.39 29.80
C GLY A 21 1.13 9.54 30.68
N ASP A 22 0.40 10.48 30.06
CA ASP A 22 -0.23 11.60 30.75
C ASP A 22 -1.35 11.09 31.68
N ALA A 23 -1.01 10.82 32.93
CA ALA A 23 -1.92 10.29 33.94
C ALA A 23 -3.15 11.18 34.17
N ASP A 24 -3.05 12.46 33.87
CA ASP A 24 -4.14 13.45 33.99
C ASP A 24 -5.06 13.45 32.78
N GLY A 25 -4.68 12.81 31.66
CA GLY A 25 -5.41 12.84 30.39
C GLY A 25 -5.54 14.25 29.77
N LYS A 26 -4.85 15.23 30.33
CA LYS A 26 -4.92 16.64 29.89
C LYS A 26 -4.10 16.90 28.64
N MET A 27 -2.98 16.22 28.48
CA MET A 27 -2.05 16.38 27.34
C MET A 27 -1.74 17.86 27.04
N GLY A 28 -1.55 18.67 28.09
CA GLY A 28 -1.30 20.09 27.95
C GLY A 28 -2.52 20.95 27.56
N TRP A 29 -3.73 20.35 27.42
CA TRP A 29 -4.91 21.12 27.09
C TRP A 29 -5.45 21.87 28.30
N ASN A 30 -5.76 23.15 28.13
CA ASN A 30 -6.21 24.05 29.18
C ASN A 30 -7.75 24.03 29.43
N GLY A 31 -8.49 23.13 28.76
CA GLY A 31 -9.95 23.02 28.86
C GLY A 31 -10.73 24.08 28.07
N LYS A 32 -10.07 24.92 27.28
CA LYS A 32 -10.71 26.00 26.52
C LYS A 32 -10.78 25.70 25.04
N GLY A 33 -11.76 26.31 24.36
CA GLY A 33 -11.97 26.17 22.91
C GLY A 33 -12.69 24.87 22.54
N THR A 34 -13.13 24.83 21.30
CA THR A 34 -13.79 23.66 20.69
C THR A 34 -13.01 23.24 19.44
N GLN A 35 -12.56 22.01 19.42
CA GLN A 35 -11.97 21.41 18.24
C GLN A 35 -12.31 19.92 18.20
N ARG A 36 -12.37 19.36 16.98
CA ARG A 36 -12.54 17.93 16.78
C ARG A 36 -11.51 17.43 15.79
N ALA A 37 -11.09 16.18 15.96
CA ALA A 37 -10.26 15.48 15.00
C ALA A 37 -11.16 14.64 14.09
N GLU A 38 -10.88 14.69 12.79
CA GLU A 38 -11.56 13.90 11.76
C GLU A 38 -10.54 13.15 10.93
N ASN A 39 -10.97 12.11 10.24
CA ASN A 39 -10.19 11.36 9.25
C ASN A 39 -8.80 10.90 9.75
N PRO A 40 -8.68 10.21 10.90
CA PRO A 40 -7.39 9.74 11.37
C PRO A 40 -6.82 8.71 10.39
N THR A 41 -5.57 8.92 9.96
CA THR A 41 -4.87 8.02 9.05
C THR A 41 -3.47 7.74 9.60
N VAL A 42 -3.11 6.46 9.69
CA VAL A 42 -1.74 6.06 10.03
C VAL A 42 -0.85 6.24 8.80
N MET A 43 0.07 7.18 8.87
CA MET A 43 0.98 7.49 7.77
C MET A 43 2.30 6.71 7.84
N ARG A 44 2.76 6.40 9.06
CA ARG A 44 4.02 5.70 9.27
C ARG A 44 3.99 4.90 10.55
N VAL A 45 4.53 3.69 10.49
CA VAL A 45 4.88 2.87 11.64
C VAL A 45 6.37 2.55 11.54
N GLN A 46 7.14 2.94 12.53
CA GLN A 46 8.57 2.64 12.65
C GLN A 46 8.76 1.72 13.84
N VAL A 47 9.09 0.47 13.58
CA VAL A 47 9.44 -0.49 14.63
C VAL A 47 10.78 -0.08 15.25
N LEU A 48 10.82 0.07 16.56
CA LEU A 48 12.01 0.44 17.33
C LEU A 48 12.65 -0.80 17.97
N ASP A 49 11.82 -1.71 18.49
CA ASP A 49 12.20 -3.01 19.04
C ASP A 49 11.02 -4.00 18.92
N GLU A 50 11.14 -5.19 19.51
CA GLU A 50 10.12 -6.26 19.44
C GLU A 50 8.74 -5.87 20.00
N SER A 51 8.70 -4.90 20.89
CA SER A 51 7.47 -4.48 21.58
C SER A 51 7.11 -3.01 21.38
N THR A 52 7.96 -2.23 20.74
CA THR A 52 7.83 -0.77 20.69
C THR A 52 7.87 -0.26 19.25
N ALA A 53 6.96 0.62 18.91
CA ALA A 53 6.91 1.31 17.64
C ALA A 53 6.65 2.80 17.82
N ARG A 54 7.20 3.61 16.90
CA ARG A 54 6.82 5.00 16.73
C ARG A 54 5.79 5.08 15.61
N VAL A 55 4.64 5.70 15.92
CA VAL A 55 3.50 5.78 15.01
C VAL A 55 3.23 7.25 14.69
N LEU A 56 3.12 7.58 13.42
CA LEU A 56 2.65 8.87 12.94
C LEU A 56 1.21 8.73 12.44
N VAL A 57 0.31 9.44 13.08
CA VAL A 57 -1.09 9.57 12.68
C VAL A 57 -1.33 10.99 12.16
N VAL A 58 -1.94 11.09 11.00
CA VAL A 58 -2.37 12.37 10.43
C VAL A 58 -3.85 12.52 10.66
N VAL A 59 -4.29 13.68 11.12
CA VAL A 59 -5.69 14.01 11.41
C VAL A 59 -6.04 15.38 10.84
N ASP A 60 -7.28 15.53 10.46
CA ASP A 60 -7.87 16.85 10.20
C ASP A 60 -8.37 17.43 11.52
N VAL A 61 -7.85 18.56 11.90
CA VAL A 61 -8.31 19.34 13.07
C VAL A 61 -9.27 20.41 12.59
N VAL A 62 -10.52 20.34 13.05
CA VAL A 62 -11.58 21.29 12.72
C VAL A 62 -11.83 22.20 13.90
N ARG A 63 -11.71 23.52 13.67
CA ARG A 63 -11.98 24.60 14.63
C ARG A 63 -12.95 25.59 13.99
N GLY A 64 -14.23 25.55 14.37
CA GLY A 64 -15.26 26.29 13.66
C GLY A 64 -15.31 25.89 12.18
N GLU A 65 -15.11 26.84 11.26
CA GLU A 65 -15.08 26.62 9.81
C GLU A 65 -13.68 26.27 9.28
N THR A 66 -12.65 26.38 10.10
CA THR A 66 -11.27 26.14 9.69
C THR A 66 -10.92 24.66 9.86
N ARG A 67 -10.36 24.07 8.79
CA ARG A 67 -9.80 22.72 8.78
C ARG A 67 -8.30 22.78 8.52
N THR A 68 -7.52 22.11 9.37
CA THR A 68 -6.06 22.05 9.24
C THR A 68 -5.60 20.62 9.43
N THR A 69 -4.82 20.09 8.50
CA THR A 69 -4.23 18.76 8.63
C THR A 69 -3.00 18.81 9.51
N THR A 70 -2.90 17.93 10.49
CA THR A 70 -1.85 17.92 11.51
C THR A 70 -1.33 16.49 11.72
N GLY A 71 -0.03 16.34 11.88
CA GLY A 71 0.61 15.08 12.29
C GLY A 71 0.68 14.96 13.80
N LEU A 72 0.39 13.77 14.32
CA LEU A 72 0.57 13.38 15.71
C LEU A 72 1.53 12.19 15.75
N GLU A 73 2.72 12.37 16.32
CA GLU A 73 3.66 11.29 16.52
C GLU A 73 3.61 10.78 17.95
N MET A 74 3.55 9.47 18.12
CA MET A 74 3.47 8.83 19.43
C MET A 74 4.29 7.54 19.46
N THR A 75 4.79 7.19 20.64
CA THR A 75 5.37 5.89 20.91
C THR A 75 4.28 4.95 21.40
N VAL A 76 4.18 3.79 20.78
CA VAL A 76 3.24 2.72 21.17
C VAL A 76 4.05 1.52 21.62
N LYS A 77 3.67 0.93 22.73
CA LYS A 77 4.26 -0.31 23.24
C LYS A 77 3.19 -1.40 23.33
N VAL A 78 3.56 -2.60 22.93
CA VAL A 78 2.71 -3.80 23.11
C VAL A 78 3.13 -4.49 24.40
N ILE A 79 2.17 -4.69 25.31
CA ILE A 79 2.38 -5.36 26.60
C ILE A 79 1.25 -6.39 26.74
N ASP A 80 1.59 -7.65 26.89
CA ASP A 80 0.61 -8.75 27.04
C ASP A 80 -0.46 -8.79 25.95
N GLY A 81 -0.06 -8.47 24.70
CA GLY A 81 -0.96 -8.45 23.54
C GLY A 81 -1.81 -7.18 23.41
N ALA A 82 -1.73 -6.25 24.34
CA ALA A 82 -2.42 -4.96 24.29
C ALA A 82 -1.46 -3.83 23.90
N ALA A 83 -1.90 -2.92 23.02
CA ALA A 83 -1.14 -1.75 22.61
C ALA A 83 -1.47 -0.56 23.52
N ALA A 84 -0.46 0.13 24.01
CA ALA A 84 -0.62 1.34 24.82
C ALA A 84 0.31 2.46 24.31
N VAL A 85 -0.15 3.69 24.35
CA VAL A 85 0.66 4.89 24.08
C VAL A 85 1.56 5.18 25.29
N VAL A 86 2.84 5.39 25.02
CA VAL A 86 3.84 5.75 26.03
C VAL A 86 4.18 7.22 25.88
N GLY A 87 4.01 7.98 26.97
CA GLY A 87 4.24 9.42 26.96
C GLY A 87 3.12 10.21 26.28
N THR A 88 3.38 11.47 26.03
CA THR A 88 2.43 12.39 25.39
C THR A 88 2.68 12.45 23.89
N PRO A 89 1.67 12.30 23.04
CA PRO A 89 1.80 12.50 21.60
C PRO A 89 2.31 13.89 21.25
N GLY A 90 3.30 13.96 20.38
CA GLY A 90 3.86 15.21 19.87
C GLY A 90 3.13 15.67 18.60
N VAL A 91 2.89 16.97 18.46
CA VAL A 91 2.44 17.55 17.19
C VAL A 91 3.65 17.70 16.26
N VAL A 92 3.53 17.17 15.06
CA VAL A 92 4.61 17.22 14.05
C VAL A 92 4.06 17.69 12.71
N SER A 93 4.93 18.13 11.82
CA SER A 93 4.55 18.43 10.45
C SER A 93 4.12 17.15 9.72
N VAL A 94 3.13 17.29 8.84
CA VAL A 94 2.75 16.19 7.93
C VAL A 94 3.87 15.99 6.92
N PRO A 95 4.41 14.77 6.78
CA PRO A 95 5.44 14.51 5.78
C PRO A 95 4.91 14.78 4.38
N THR A 96 5.69 15.52 3.60
CA THR A 96 5.43 15.66 2.17
C THR A 96 5.94 14.42 1.45
N ALA A 97 5.20 13.92 0.48
CA ALA A 97 5.66 12.82 -0.36
C ALA A 97 7.00 13.20 -1.01
N PRO A 98 8.02 12.35 -0.95
CA PRO A 98 9.28 12.63 -1.60
C PRO A 98 9.07 12.74 -3.12
N THR A 99 9.74 13.72 -3.75
CA THR A 99 9.78 13.77 -5.20
C THR A 99 10.68 12.66 -5.71
N ILE A 100 10.08 11.62 -6.27
CA ILE A 100 10.82 10.53 -6.92
C ILE A 100 11.22 11.04 -8.29
N LYS A 101 12.52 11.13 -8.57
CA LYS A 101 12.98 11.36 -9.95
C LYS A 101 12.58 10.14 -10.78
N ALA A 102 11.88 10.38 -11.89
CA ALA A 102 11.58 9.32 -12.83
C ALA A 102 12.90 8.62 -13.25
N THR A 103 12.94 7.31 -13.09
CA THR A 103 14.03 6.51 -13.64
C THR A 103 13.99 6.67 -15.16
N ALA A 104 15.15 6.79 -15.80
CA ALA A 104 15.21 6.86 -17.26
C ALA A 104 14.44 5.68 -17.85
N ALA A 105 13.55 5.95 -18.82
CA ALA A 105 12.77 4.92 -19.47
C ALA A 105 13.72 3.90 -20.09
N SER A 106 13.55 2.63 -19.74
CA SER A 106 14.29 1.54 -20.38
C SER A 106 13.93 1.49 -21.86
N GLN A 107 14.90 1.20 -22.71
CA GLN A 107 14.64 1.00 -24.13
C GLN A 107 13.68 -0.19 -24.32
N VAL A 108 12.63 0.01 -25.11
CA VAL A 108 11.61 -1.02 -25.39
C VAL A 108 12.07 -1.89 -26.55
N ASP A 109 11.97 -3.20 -26.38
CA ASP A 109 12.10 -4.19 -27.45
C ASP A 109 10.73 -4.32 -28.15
N SER A 110 10.57 -3.62 -29.27
CA SER A 110 9.30 -3.57 -29.99
C SER A 110 8.89 -4.90 -30.60
N GLU A 111 9.85 -5.70 -31.07
CA GLU A 111 9.59 -7.00 -31.68
C GLU A 111 9.09 -7.99 -30.61
N LEU A 112 9.82 -8.09 -29.51
CA LEU A 112 9.42 -8.96 -28.40
C LEU A 112 8.11 -8.51 -27.75
N THR A 113 7.88 -7.20 -27.65
CA THR A 113 6.62 -6.64 -27.16
C THR A 113 5.43 -7.11 -28.00
N GLN A 114 5.54 -7.08 -29.33
CA GLN A 114 4.47 -7.54 -30.21
C GLN A 114 4.31 -9.07 -30.14
N ALA A 115 5.40 -9.80 -30.14
CA ALA A 115 5.39 -11.26 -30.09
C ALA A 115 4.77 -11.81 -28.81
N THR A 116 4.97 -11.16 -27.66
CA THR A 116 4.51 -11.64 -26.34
C THR A 116 3.20 -11.02 -25.87
N LYS A 117 2.62 -10.09 -26.60
CA LYS A 117 1.34 -9.45 -26.22
C LYS A 117 0.16 -10.43 -26.08
N PRO A 118 -0.01 -11.45 -26.96
CA PRO A 118 -1.08 -12.43 -26.79
C PRO A 118 -0.94 -13.27 -25.50
N GLU A 119 0.30 -13.65 -25.17
CA GLU A 119 0.62 -14.37 -23.93
C GLU A 119 0.33 -13.53 -22.69
N ALA A 120 0.69 -12.25 -22.71
CA ALA A 120 0.36 -11.31 -21.64
C ALA A 120 -1.16 -11.18 -21.46
N GLN A 121 -1.93 -11.08 -22.54
CA GLN A 121 -3.39 -11.05 -22.47
C GLN A 121 -3.96 -12.34 -21.88
N SER A 122 -3.46 -13.50 -22.31
CA SER A 122 -3.87 -14.79 -21.77
C SER A 122 -3.55 -14.93 -20.29
N PHE A 123 -2.33 -14.51 -19.87
CA PHE A 123 -1.93 -14.50 -18.48
C PHE A 123 -2.87 -13.67 -17.61
N PHE A 124 -3.14 -12.43 -17.96
CA PHE A 124 -3.99 -11.56 -17.17
C PHE A 124 -5.46 -12.00 -17.14
N SER A 125 -5.93 -12.62 -18.21
CA SER A 125 -7.30 -13.20 -18.23
C SER A 125 -7.44 -14.32 -17.19
N ILE A 126 -6.43 -15.20 -17.09
CA ILE A 126 -6.42 -16.29 -16.10
C ILE A 126 -6.11 -15.74 -14.71
N PHE A 127 -5.19 -14.77 -14.59
CA PHE A 127 -4.85 -14.07 -13.34
C PHE A 127 -6.10 -13.47 -12.67
N ALA A 128 -7.01 -12.88 -13.43
CA ALA A 128 -8.25 -12.31 -12.91
C ALA A 128 -9.22 -13.35 -12.35
N THR A 129 -9.30 -14.53 -13.01
CA THR A 129 -10.39 -15.49 -12.81
C THR A 129 -10.01 -16.76 -12.07
N SER A 130 -8.73 -17.13 -12.03
CA SER A 130 -8.22 -18.35 -11.41
C SER A 130 -7.27 -18.05 -10.24
N ASP A 131 -7.13 -18.99 -9.33
CA ASP A 131 -6.08 -18.95 -8.31
C ASP A 131 -4.76 -19.56 -8.84
N SER A 132 -4.81 -20.71 -9.54
CA SER A 132 -3.65 -21.33 -10.17
C SER A 132 -3.34 -20.71 -11.54
N LEU A 133 -2.04 -20.45 -11.75
CA LEU A 133 -1.49 -19.90 -12.99
C LEU A 133 -0.50 -20.85 -13.68
N ASP A 134 -0.47 -22.12 -13.28
CA ASP A 134 0.50 -23.12 -13.75
C ASP A 134 0.53 -23.27 -15.29
N SER A 135 -0.59 -23.01 -15.97
CA SER A 135 -0.68 -23.11 -17.43
C SER A 135 -0.09 -21.91 -18.18
N VAL A 136 0.02 -20.74 -17.52
CA VAL A 136 0.39 -19.47 -18.18
C VAL A 136 1.64 -18.82 -17.58
N ALA A 137 1.97 -19.12 -16.34
CA ALA A 137 3.20 -18.66 -15.69
C ALA A 137 4.40 -19.54 -16.04
N ALA A 138 5.59 -19.08 -15.71
CA ALA A 138 6.82 -19.86 -15.83
C ALA A 138 6.80 -21.04 -14.83
N PRO A 139 7.39 -22.19 -15.17
CA PRO A 139 7.50 -23.32 -14.25
C PRO A 139 8.20 -22.90 -12.95
N GLY A 140 7.56 -23.19 -11.81
CA GLY A 140 8.08 -22.84 -10.49
C GLY A 140 7.87 -21.39 -10.06
N ALA A 141 7.16 -20.56 -10.85
CA ALA A 141 6.77 -19.23 -10.46
C ALA A 141 5.82 -19.29 -9.22
N LYS A 142 6.08 -18.43 -8.25
CA LYS A 142 5.25 -18.33 -7.03
C LYS A 142 4.25 -17.19 -7.17
N ILE A 143 3.40 -17.26 -8.18
CA ILE A 143 2.38 -16.27 -8.47
C ILE A 143 1.01 -16.92 -8.24
N HIS A 144 0.16 -16.25 -7.48
CA HIS A 144 -1.25 -16.61 -7.30
C HIS A 144 -2.12 -15.64 -8.08
N GLY A 145 -3.19 -16.14 -8.67
CA GLY A 145 -4.20 -15.31 -9.31
C GLY A 145 -5.19 -14.71 -8.31
N LEU A 146 -6.14 -13.99 -8.83
CA LEU A 146 -7.14 -13.26 -8.04
C LEU A 146 -8.40 -14.09 -7.71
N ALA A 147 -8.39 -15.40 -8.01
CA ALA A 147 -9.44 -16.37 -7.67
C ALA A 147 -10.87 -15.91 -8.03
N GLY A 148 -11.05 -15.23 -9.16
CA GLY A 148 -12.34 -14.70 -9.59
C GLY A 148 -12.79 -13.42 -8.88
N ALA A 149 -11.89 -12.74 -8.18
CA ALA A 149 -12.16 -11.40 -7.64
C ALA A 149 -12.57 -10.42 -8.77
N TRP A 150 -12.06 -10.64 -9.98
CA TRP A 150 -12.42 -9.90 -11.19
C TRP A 150 -12.98 -10.87 -12.27
N GLY A 151 -13.94 -10.37 -13.07
CA GLY A 151 -14.58 -11.16 -14.14
C GLY A 151 -13.74 -11.24 -15.40
N THR A 152 -13.16 -10.11 -15.80
CA THR A 152 -12.30 -10.00 -16.99
C THR A 152 -11.09 -9.12 -16.73
N ALA A 153 -10.04 -9.32 -17.54
CA ALA A 153 -8.86 -8.46 -17.59
C ALA A 153 -8.50 -8.17 -19.05
N LYS A 154 -8.26 -6.90 -19.37
CA LYS A 154 -7.83 -6.44 -20.68
C LYS A 154 -6.50 -5.73 -20.56
N VAL A 155 -5.48 -6.23 -21.26
CA VAL A 155 -4.17 -5.56 -21.38
C VAL A 155 -4.30 -4.41 -22.36
N THR A 156 -4.25 -3.18 -21.86
CA THR A 156 -4.36 -1.95 -22.66
C THR A 156 -2.99 -1.50 -23.18
N THR A 157 -1.96 -1.64 -22.36
CA THR A 157 -0.57 -1.38 -22.75
C THR A 157 0.30 -2.55 -22.34
N TRP A 158 1.23 -2.94 -23.21
CA TRP A 158 2.25 -3.95 -22.96
C TRP A 158 3.57 -3.46 -23.52
N ALA A 159 4.63 -3.47 -22.76
CA ALA A 159 5.96 -3.09 -23.20
C ALA A 159 7.00 -3.98 -22.53
N VAL A 160 7.83 -4.64 -23.34
CA VAL A 160 8.96 -5.43 -22.88
C VAL A 160 10.23 -4.62 -23.07
N ASN A 161 11.04 -4.51 -22.02
CA ASN A 161 12.29 -3.78 -22.06
C ASN A 161 13.38 -4.59 -22.77
N ALA A 162 14.25 -3.91 -23.50
CA ALA A 162 15.47 -4.51 -24.02
C ALA A 162 16.34 -5.03 -22.85
N GLY A 163 17.10 -6.09 -23.10
CA GLY A 163 17.95 -6.68 -22.06
C GLY A 163 18.49 -8.05 -22.47
N ASP A 164 18.61 -8.95 -21.52
CA ASP A 164 19.20 -10.29 -21.65
C ASP A 164 18.35 -11.26 -22.50
N ASP A 165 18.95 -12.23 -23.19
CA ASP A 165 18.24 -13.19 -24.04
C ASP A 165 17.46 -14.28 -23.26
N LYS A 166 17.62 -14.35 -21.94
CA LYS A 166 16.97 -15.34 -21.09
C LYS A 166 15.96 -14.71 -20.12
N ALA A 167 16.13 -13.43 -19.81
CA ALA A 167 15.26 -12.70 -18.89
C ALA A 167 14.98 -11.28 -19.38
N ARG A 168 13.77 -10.79 -19.18
CA ARG A 168 13.32 -9.45 -19.53
C ARG A 168 12.42 -8.90 -18.44
N ASN A 169 12.40 -7.59 -18.32
CA ASN A 169 11.37 -6.90 -17.58
C ASN A 169 10.31 -6.36 -18.54
N ALA A 170 9.07 -6.35 -18.08
CA ALA A 170 7.98 -5.80 -18.85
C ALA A 170 7.07 -4.93 -17.97
N THR A 171 6.32 -4.06 -18.61
CA THR A 171 5.27 -3.26 -17.98
C THR A 171 3.96 -3.53 -18.68
N ALA A 172 2.89 -3.74 -17.90
CA ALA A 172 1.54 -3.92 -18.38
C ALA A 172 0.61 -2.88 -17.75
N GLU A 173 -0.22 -2.24 -18.56
CA GLU A 173 -1.40 -1.55 -18.08
C GLU A 173 -2.61 -2.44 -18.36
N VAL A 174 -3.37 -2.73 -17.31
CA VAL A 174 -4.47 -3.71 -17.35
C VAL A 174 -5.73 -3.08 -16.79
N THR A 175 -6.82 -3.22 -17.50
CA THR A 175 -8.16 -2.87 -17.01
C THR A 175 -8.88 -4.14 -16.61
N PHE A 176 -9.20 -4.26 -15.33
CA PHE A 176 -10.07 -5.29 -14.78
C PHE A 176 -11.51 -4.82 -14.78
N GLU A 177 -12.45 -5.74 -15.01
CA GLU A 177 -13.88 -5.42 -14.97
C GLU A 177 -14.67 -6.54 -14.29
N LYS A 178 -15.63 -6.14 -13.44
CA LYS A 178 -16.62 -7.01 -12.83
C LYS A 178 -17.87 -6.22 -12.48
N ASP A 179 -19.02 -6.71 -12.87
CA ASP A 179 -20.33 -6.13 -12.54
C ASP A 179 -20.45 -4.63 -12.92
N GLY A 180 -19.82 -4.24 -14.04
CA GLY A 180 -19.78 -2.85 -14.52
C GLY A 180 -18.75 -1.94 -13.82
N VAL A 181 -18.05 -2.46 -12.82
CA VAL A 181 -16.94 -1.74 -12.17
C VAL A 181 -15.65 -2.00 -12.93
N GLN A 182 -14.92 -0.94 -13.24
CA GLN A 182 -13.62 -1.02 -13.91
C GLN A 182 -12.52 -0.51 -12.98
N LEU A 183 -11.40 -1.25 -12.94
CA LEU A 183 -10.19 -0.87 -12.24
C LEU A 183 -9.00 -0.95 -13.20
N LYS A 184 -8.33 0.16 -13.41
CA LYS A 184 -7.12 0.23 -14.22
C LYS A 184 -5.90 0.19 -13.31
N GLN A 185 -4.97 -0.72 -13.60
CA GLN A 185 -3.74 -0.91 -12.82
C GLN A 185 -2.54 -1.07 -13.74
N VAL A 186 -1.37 -0.69 -13.21
CA VAL A 186 -0.07 -0.91 -13.85
C VAL A 186 0.69 -1.98 -13.08
N PHE A 187 1.33 -2.88 -13.81
CA PHE A 187 2.16 -3.95 -13.28
C PHE A 187 3.56 -3.90 -13.88
N THR A 188 4.54 -4.23 -13.08
CA THR A 188 5.87 -4.60 -13.53
C THR A 188 6.01 -6.13 -13.44
N LEU A 189 6.60 -6.73 -14.46
CA LEU A 189 6.70 -8.18 -14.59
C LEU A 189 8.11 -8.58 -14.94
N SER A 190 8.52 -9.76 -14.46
CA SER A 190 9.71 -10.46 -14.93
C SER A 190 9.28 -11.56 -15.90
N LEU A 191 9.92 -11.60 -17.07
CA LEU A 191 9.76 -12.63 -18.08
C LEU A 191 11.01 -13.51 -18.12
N VAL A 192 10.81 -14.80 -18.25
CA VAL A 192 11.90 -15.77 -18.48
C VAL A 192 11.63 -16.58 -19.72
N LYS A 193 12.70 -16.94 -20.41
CA LYS A 193 12.63 -17.80 -21.58
C LYS A 193 12.64 -19.26 -21.14
N VAL A 194 11.62 -19.99 -21.53
CA VAL A 194 11.42 -21.40 -21.16
C VAL A 194 11.43 -22.23 -22.42
N SER A 195 12.19 -23.32 -22.41
CA SER A 195 12.24 -24.27 -23.56
C SER A 195 10.90 -25.00 -23.68
N GLY A 196 10.25 -24.85 -24.82
CA GLY A 196 9.02 -25.53 -25.16
C GLY A 196 9.20 -26.68 -26.14
N PRO A 197 8.16 -27.48 -26.39
CA PRO A 197 8.25 -28.66 -27.29
C PRO A 197 8.64 -28.31 -28.73
N SER A 198 8.26 -27.13 -29.21
CA SER A 198 8.50 -26.71 -30.61
C SER A 198 9.42 -25.50 -30.72
N ALA A 199 9.44 -24.65 -29.72
CA ALA A 199 10.28 -23.44 -29.65
C ALA A 199 10.32 -22.92 -28.20
N ASP A 200 11.33 -22.12 -27.92
CA ASP A 200 11.40 -21.36 -26.66
C ASP A 200 10.24 -20.37 -26.55
N GLN A 201 9.69 -20.26 -25.37
CA GLN A 201 8.57 -19.37 -25.05
C GLN A 201 8.94 -18.42 -23.92
N TRP A 202 8.46 -17.19 -24.00
CA TRP A 202 8.55 -16.25 -22.88
C TRP A 202 7.38 -16.45 -21.93
N LYS A 203 7.67 -16.65 -20.65
CA LYS A 203 6.69 -16.85 -19.58
C LYS A 203 6.90 -15.86 -18.47
N ILE A 204 5.82 -15.45 -17.82
CA ILE A 204 5.88 -14.55 -16.66
C ILE A 204 6.31 -15.35 -15.44
N SER A 205 7.40 -14.92 -14.78
CA SER A 205 7.96 -15.53 -13.57
C SER A 205 7.66 -14.75 -12.31
N GLU A 206 7.44 -13.43 -12.42
CA GLU A 206 7.09 -12.56 -11.29
C GLU A 206 6.13 -11.46 -11.74
N ILE A 207 5.33 -10.97 -10.82
CA ILE A 207 4.41 -9.85 -11.01
C ILE A 207 4.39 -8.97 -9.77
N HIS A 208 4.47 -7.66 -9.96
CA HIS A 208 4.37 -6.66 -8.91
C HIS A 208 3.37 -5.58 -9.32
N GLY A 209 2.47 -5.20 -8.41
CA GLY A 209 1.55 -4.08 -8.60
C GLY A 209 2.26 -2.75 -8.35
N GLY A 210 1.93 -1.76 -9.16
CA GLY A 210 2.52 -0.44 -9.13
C GLY A 210 3.76 -0.33 -10.04
N SER A 211 4.05 0.89 -10.45
CA SER A 211 5.24 1.26 -11.22
C SER A 211 6.03 2.30 -10.46
#